data_883b35ec082ee245ec7c5f3a00079b50
#
_entry.id   883b35ec082ee245ec7c5f3a00079b50
#
_cell.length_a   1.000
_cell.length_b   1.000
_cell.length_c   1.000
_cell.angle_alpha   90.00
_cell.angle_beta   90.00
_cell.angle_gamma   90.00
#
_symmetry.space_group_name_H-M   'P 1'
#
loop_
_entity.id
_entity.type
_entity.pdbx_description
1 polymer ?
#
loop_
_entity_poly.entity_id
_entity_poly.type
_entity_poly.pdbx_seq_one_letter_code
_entity_poly.pdbx_strand_id
1 'polypeptide(L)'
;MPGGGGLRLKYGNPLLLDDVAVDFPDMPIISAHPGVPWQEEQLSVALHKPNVYIDLSGWSPKYFEPKLVQYANTLLKHKMLFGSDNPVLMPDRWIADFDKLPIKPEVRPLILKDNAAKLLKLG
;
A
#
# COMPACT_ATOMS: atom_id res chain seq x y z
N MET A 1 8.23 2.88 -10.38
CA MET A 1 7.92 2.13 -11.62
C MET A 1 9.17 1.84 -12.41
N PRO A 2 9.82 0.74 -12.17
CA PRO A 2 10.96 0.37 -12.99
C PRO A 2 10.51 0.15 -14.43
N GLY A 3 11.33 0.52 -15.39
CA GLY A 3 11.04 0.31 -16.80
C GLY A 3 10.09 1.30 -17.44
N GLY A 4 9.67 2.33 -16.72
CA GLY A 4 8.71 3.30 -17.23
C GLY A 4 9.29 4.44 -18.08
N GLY A 5 10.49 4.27 -18.64
CA GLY A 5 11.22 5.36 -19.28
C GLY A 5 10.48 6.09 -20.40
N GLY A 6 9.54 5.42 -21.08
CA GLY A 6 8.73 6.03 -22.14
C GLY A 6 7.43 6.68 -21.62
N LEU A 7 7.13 6.55 -20.34
CA LEU A 7 5.92 7.09 -19.74
C LEU A 7 6.23 8.34 -18.91
N ARG A 8 5.24 9.20 -18.76
CA ARG A 8 5.39 10.41 -17.94
C ARG A 8 5.18 10.05 -16.47
N LEU A 9 6.18 10.34 -15.65
CA LEU A 9 6.15 10.02 -14.22
C LEU A 9 4.95 10.66 -13.50
N LYS A 10 4.54 11.86 -13.90
CA LYS A 10 3.44 12.61 -13.27
C LYS A 10 2.12 11.84 -13.22
N TYR A 11 1.90 10.91 -14.14
CA TYR A 11 0.67 10.11 -14.16
C TYR A 11 0.67 9.00 -13.11
N GLY A 12 1.80 8.75 -12.46
CA GLY A 12 1.87 7.87 -11.30
C GLY A 12 1.65 8.57 -9.97
N ASN A 13 1.34 9.87 -9.97
CA ASN A 13 1.12 10.61 -8.73
C ASN A 13 -0.17 10.14 -8.04
N PRO A 14 -0.10 9.66 -6.79
CA PRO A 14 -1.26 9.16 -6.05
C PRO A 14 -2.37 10.21 -5.83
N LEU A 15 -2.07 11.50 -5.92
CA LEU A 15 -3.08 12.55 -5.82
C LEU A 15 -4.14 12.43 -6.92
N LEU A 16 -3.81 11.80 -8.04
CA LEU A 16 -4.80 11.57 -9.11
C LEU A 16 -5.93 10.64 -8.66
N LEU A 17 -5.71 9.82 -7.64
CA LEU A 17 -6.73 8.94 -7.09
C LEU A 17 -7.77 9.68 -6.24
N ASP A 18 -7.44 10.88 -5.78
CA ASP A 18 -8.35 11.66 -4.94
C ASP A 18 -9.67 11.96 -5.66
N ASP A 19 -9.58 12.43 -6.90
CA ASP A 19 -10.78 12.74 -7.71
C ASP A 19 -11.58 11.47 -8.01
N VAL A 20 -10.91 10.38 -8.35
CA VAL A 20 -11.57 9.10 -8.64
C VAL A 20 -12.31 8.60 -7.40
N ALA A 21 -11.69 8.73 -6.23
CA ALA A 21 -12.30 8.28 -4.98
C ALA A 21 -13.55 9.09 -4.62
N VAL A 22 -13.57 10.38 -4.93
CA VAL A 22 -14.74 11.24 -4.73
C VAL A 22 -15.86 10.86 -5.70
N ASP A 23 -15.51 10.66 -6.98
CA ASP A 23 -16.50 10.37 -8.02
C ASP A 23 -17.13 9.00 -7.86
N PHE A 24 -16.40 8.05 -7.25
CA PHE A 24 -16.86 6.67 -7.08
C PHE A 24 -16.70 6.23 -5.61
N PRO A 25 -17.48 6.82 -4.69
CA PRO A 25 -17.27 6.60 -3.24
C PRO A 25 -17.52 5.16 -2.78
N ASP A 26 -18.33 4.40 -3.51
CA ASP A 26 -18.61 3.00 -3.17
C ASP A 26 -17.63 2.01 -3.80
N MET A 27 -16.70 2.49 -4.62
CA MET A 27 -15.70 1.65 -5.29
C MET A 27 -14.42 1.61 -4.46
N PRO A 28 -13.98 0.44 -3.98
CA PRO A 28 -12.67 0.33 -3.38
C PRO A 28 -11.57 0.59 -4.41
N ILE A 29 -10.60 1.40 -4.04
CA ILE A 29 -9.46 1.74 -4.89
C ILE A 29 -8.20 1.26 -4.18
N ILE A 30 -7.42 0.42 -4.84
CA ILE A 30 -6.16 -0.08 -4.30
C ILE A 30 -5.02 0.61 -5.04
N SER A 31 -4.30 1.49 -4.33
CA SER A 31 -3.12 2.14 -4.86
C SER A 31 -1.95 1.16 -4.79
N ALA A 32 -1.50 0.70 -5.95
CA ALA A 32 -0.44 -0.29 -6.04
C ALA A 32 0.93 0.35 -5.76
N HIS A 33 1.69 -0.30 -4.92
CA HIS A 33 3.06 0.05 -4.53
C HIS A 33 3.16 1.29 -3.65
N PRO A 34 4.17 1.37 -2.77
CA PRO A 34 4.51 2.64 -2.12
C PRO A 34 4.83 3.70 -3.17
N GLY A 35 4.18 4.85 -3.08
CA GLY A 35 4.13 5.86 -4.13
C GLY A 35 5.36 6.77 -4.17
N VAL A 36 6.52 6.22 -4.47
CA VAL A 36 7.77 7.00 -4.60
C VAL A 36 7.73 7.85 -5.87
N PRO A 37 8.03 9.16 -5.81
CA PRO A 37 8.48 9.95 -4.64
C PRO A 37 7.35 10.56 -3.79
N TRP A 38 6.08 10.32 -4.15
CA TRP A 38 4.91 10.95 -3.53
C TRP A 38 4.31 10.11 -2.40
N GLN A 39 5.13 9.55 -1.54
CA GLN A 39 4.65 8.67 -0.49
C GLN A 39 3.78 9.40 0.53
N GLU A 40 4.11 10.64 0.88
CA GLU A 40 3.28 11.41 1.79
C GLU A 40 1.91 11.71 1.20
N GLU A 41 1.84 12.04 -0.09
CA GLU A 41 0.58 12.27 -0.78
C GLU A 41 -0.27 11.01 -0.78
N GLN A 42 0.35 9.85 -1.03
CA GLN A 42 -0.36 8.57 -1.00
C GLN A 42 -0.94 8.27 0.38
N LEU A 43 -0.15 8.48 1.43
CA LEU A 43 -0.62 8.30 2.80
C LEU A 43 -1.78 9.24 3.12
N SER A 44 -1.68 10.49 2.68
CA SER A 44 -2.72 11.49 2.89
C SER A 44 -4.02 11.13 2.18
N VAL A 45 -3.95 10.68 0.93
CA VAL A 45 -5.13 10.26 0.18
C VAL A 45 -5.79 9.05 0.85
N ALA A 46 -5.01 8.05 1.24
CA ALA A 46 -5.54 6.87 1.91
C ALA A 46 -6.18 7.20 3.27
N LEU A 47 -5.63 8.16 3.99
CA LEU A 47 -6.19 8.62 5.26
C LEU A 47 -7.48 9.43 5.05
N HIS A 48 -7.50 10.28 4.04
CA HIS A 48 -8.62 11.18 3.76
C HIS A 48 -9.81 10.47 3.13
N LYS A 49 -9.56 9.50 2.24
CA LYS A 49 -10.60 8.79 1.49
C LYS A 49 -10.88 7.42 2.10
N PRO A 50 -12.10 7.15 2.55
CA PRO A 50 -12.43 5.86 3.18
C PRO A 50 -12.30 4.67 2.23
N ASN A 51 -12.40 4.88 0.92
CA ASN A 51 -12.36 3.83 -0.10
C ASN A 51 -11.00 3.64 -0.76
N VAL A 52 -9.93 4.30 -0.27
CA VAL A 52 -8.59 4.13 -0.83
C VAL A 52 -7.73 3.29 0.12
N TYR A 53 -7.07 2.29 -0.44
CA TYR A 53 -6.19 1.34 0.24
C TYR A 53 -4.80 1.38 -0.40
N ILE A 54 -3.79 0.91 0.31
CA ILE A 54 -2.41 0.86 -0.19
C ILE A 54 -1.94 -0.59 -0.23
N ASP A 55 -1.53 -1.04 -1.41
CA ASP A 55 -0.89 -2.33 -1.60
C ASP A 55 0.64 -2.14 -1.48
N LEU A 56 1.26 -2.88 -0.57
CA LEU A 56 2.67 -2.74 -0.22
C LEU A 56 3.61 -3.55 -1.12
N SER A 57 3.18 -3.87 -2.32
CA SER A 57 3.97 -4.67 -3.27
C SER A 57 5.03 -3.84 -4.03
N GLY A 58 5.83 -4.50 -4.83
CA GLY A 58 6.78 -3.86 -5.75
C GLY A 58 8.11 -3.48 -5.13
N TRP A 59 8.19 -3.35 -3.82
CA TRP A 59 9.40 -2.99 -3.07
C TRP A 59 9.59 -3.93 -1.90
N SER A 60 10.84 -4.30 -1.62
CA SER A 60 11.11 -5.02 -0.39
C SER A 60 10.78 -4.13 0.81
N PRO A 61 10.15 -4.68 1.87
CA PRO A 61 9.86 -3.92 3.08
C PRO A 61 11.07 -3.24 3.72
N LYS A 62 12.28 -3.73 3.47
CA LYS A 62 13.50 -3.10 4.01
C LYS A 62 13.71 -1.67 3.49
N TYR A 63 13.05 -1.30 2.39
CA TYR A 63 13.13 0.04 1.80
C TYR A 63 11.97 0.94 2.20
N PHE A 64 11.05 0.45 3.02
CA PHE A 64 9.90 1.26 3.46
C PHE A 64 10.38 2.43 4.30
N GLU A 65 9.84 3.60 4.01
CA GLU A 65 10.15 4.79 4.79
C GLU A 65 9.56 4.72 6.19
N PRO A 66 10.21 5.33 7.20
CA PRO A 66 9.73 5.29 8.59
C PRO A 66 8.29 5.78 8.75
N LYS A 67 7.88 6.77 7.98
CA LYS A 67 6.53 7.30 8.03
C LYS A 67 5.48 6.28 7.56
N LEU A 68 5.81 5.52 6.51
CA LEU A 68 4.96 4.44 6.04
C LEU A 68 4.76 3.38 7.14
N VAL A 69 5.85 2.99 7.80
CA VAL A 69 5.80 2.03 8.91
C VAL A 69 4.98 2.58 10.07
N GLN A 70 5.14 3.84 10.40
CA GLN A 70 4.37 4.49 11.46
C GLN A 70 2.86 4.45 11.17
N TYR A 71 2.46 4.79 9.96
CA TYR A 71 1.05 4.80 9.58
C TYR A 71 0.48 3.38 9.49
N ALA A 72 1.30 2.42 9.06
CA ALA A 72 0.90 1.01 9.04
C ALA A 72 0.59 0.48 10.45
N ASN A 73 1.29 1.00 11.47
CA ASN A 73 1.06 0.62 12.86
C ASN A 73 -0.10 1.36 13.52
N THR A 74 -0.57 2.44 12.94
CA THR A 74 -1.51 3.35 13.60
C THR A 74 -2.71 3.68 12.71
N LEU A 75 -2.67 4.82 12.02
CA LEU A 75 -3.82 5.39 11.34
C LEU A 75 -4.30 4.56 10.15
N LEU A 76 -3.42 3.85 9.47
CA LEU A 76 -3.74 3.08 8.27
C LEU A 76 -3.62 1.57 8.46
N LYS A 77 -3.63 1.08 9.69
CA LYS A 77 -3.45 -0.36 9.98
C LYS A 77 -4.49 -1.26 9.33
N HIS A 78 -5.69 -0.73 9.02
CA HIS A 78 -6.75 -1.47 8.36
C HIS A 78 -6.80 -1.24 6.85
N LYS A 79 -5.87 -0.46 6.30
CA LYS A 79 -5.88 -0.04 4.89
C LYS A 79 -4.61 -0.40 4.14
N MET A 80 -3.68 -1.08 4.76
CA MET A 80 -2.46 -1.59 4.15
C MET A 80 -2.63 -3.05 3.81
N LEU A 81 -2.21 -3.43 2.60
CA LEU A 81 -2.42 -4.78 2.06
C LEU A 81 -1.07 -5.39 1.69
N PHE A 82 -0.91 -6.69 1.99
CA PHE A 82 0.25 -7.45 1.54
C PHE A 82 0.19 -7.71 0.04
N GLY A 83 1.33 -7.54 -0.61
CA GLY A 83 1.58 -7.97 -1.95
C GLY A 83 3.08 -8.00 -2.18
N SER A 84 3.55 -8.84 -3.10
CA SER A 84 4.97 -8.91 -3.44
C SER A 84 5.28 -8.40 -4.83
N ASP A 85 4.31 -8.45 -5.73
CA ASP A 85 4.49 -8.18 -7.15
C ASP A 85 5.34 -9.27 -7.82
N ASN A 86 5.03 -10.52 -7.47
CA ASN A 86 5.69 -11.69 -8.07
C ASN A 86 5.47 -11.69 -9.61
N PRO A 87 6.48 -11.93 -10.45
CA PRO A 87 7.83 -12.45 -10.14
C PRO A 87 8.90 -11.37 -9.86
N VAL A 88 8.55 -10.09 -9.82
CA VAL A 88 9.52 -9.02 -9.57
C VAL A 88 10.14 -9.18 -8.19
N LEU A 89 9.31 -9.49 -7.18
CA LEU A 89 9.77 -9.81 -5.84
C LEU A 89 9.00 -11.03 -5.33
N MET A 90 9.71 -12.05 -4.87
CA MET A 90 9.08 -13.27 -4.38
C MET A 90 8.40 -13.05 -3.02
N PRO A 91 7.23 -13.68 -2.78
CA PRO A 91 6.51 -13.49 -1.51
C PRO A 91 7.32 -13.83 -0.26
N ASP A 92 8.08 -14.93 -0.28
CA ASP A 92 8.90 -15.33 0.87
C ASP A 92 10.00 -14.29 1.16
N ARG A 93 10.60 -13.70 0.15
CA ARG A 93 11.57 -12.63 0.33
C ARG A 93 10.90 -11.39 0.97
N TRP A 94 9.73 -11.03 0.47
CA TRP A 94 8.97 -9.90 1.01
C TRP A 94 8.63 -10.14 2.49
N ILE A 95 8.12 -11.32 2.81
CA ILE A 95 7.71 -11.66 4.19
C ILE A 95 8.93 -11.67 5.12
N ALA A 96 10.06 -12.23 4.68
CA ALA A 96 11.28 -12.25 5.49
C ALA A 96 11.75 -10.84 5.84
N ASP A 97 11.71 -9.92 4.87
CA ASP A 97 12.10 -8.53 5.11
C ASP A 97 11.05 -7.78 5.95
N PHE A 98 9.77 -8.09 5.76
CA PHE A 98 8.69 -7.52 6.56
C PHE A 98 8.82 -7.92 8.05
N ASP A 99 9.23 -9.14 8.32
CA ASP A 99 9.41 -9.63 9.70
C ASP A 99 10.49 -8.86 10.46
N LYS A 100 11.39 -8.19 9.75
CA LYS A 100 12.44 -7.36 10.35
C LYS A 100 11.99 -5.95 10.68
N LEU A 101 10.79 -5.55 10.23
CA LEU A 101 10.27 -4.21 10.51
C LEU A 101 9.63 -4.13 11.90
N PRO A 102 9.64 -2.94 12.54
CA PRO A 102 8.98 -2.75 13.83
C PRO A 102 7.47 -2.63 13.69
N ILE A 103 6.85 -3.61 13.05
CA ILE A 103 5.40 -3.69 12.95
C ILE A 103 4.86 -4.40 14.19
N LYS A 104 3.85 -3.82 14.81
CA LYS A 104 3.23 -4.37 16.02
C LYS A 104 2.68 -5.77 15.76
N PRO A 105 2.80 -6.71 16.71
CA PRO A 105 2.31 -8.08 16.52
C PRO A 105 0.84 -8.16 16.11
N GLU A 106 -0.01 -7.31 16.69
CA GLU A 106 -1.44 -7.28 16.36
C GLU A 106 -1.75 -6.70 14.98
N VAL A 107 -0.83 -5.96 14.40
CA VAL A 107 -0.99 -5.36 13.06
C VAL A 107 -0.53 -6.32 11.96
N ARG A 108 0.42 -7.20 12.24
CA ARG A 108 0.96 -8.13 11.24
C ARG A 108 -0.13 -8.95 10.53
N PRO A 109 -1.05 -9.62 11.22
CA PRO A 109 -2.09 -10.39 10.54
C PRO A 109 -3.06 -9.50 9.75
N LEU A 110 -3.27 -8.27 10.16
CA LEU A 110 -4.10 -7.34 9.41
C LEU A 110 -3.52 -7.10 8.02
N ILE A 111 -2.23 -6.76 7.96
CA ILE A 111 -1.54 -6.46 6.70
C ILE A 111 -1.39 -7.71 5.85
N LEU A 112 -0.99 -8.83 6.46
CA LEU A 112 -0.68 -10.06 5.73
C LEU A 112 -1.93 -10.75 5.17
N LYS A 113 -3.10 -10.56 5.80
CA LYS A 113 -4.28 -11.33 5.41
C LYS A 113 -5.61 -10.61 5.63
N ASP A 114 -5.86 -10.13 6.85
CA ASP A 114 -7.22 -9.81 7.29
C ASP A 114 -7.80 -8.61 6.56
N ASN A 115 -6.99 -7.59 6.27
CA ASN A 115 -7.46 -6.41 5.54
C ASN A 115 -7.93 -6.79 4.13
N ALA A 116 -7.15 -7.59 3.41
CA ALA A 116 -7.52 -8.04 2.06
C ALA A 116 -8.74 -8.96 2.09
N ALA A 117 -8.80 -9.87 3.06
CA ALA A 117 -9.94 -10.78 3.20
C ALA A 117 -11.23 -10.00 3.42
N LYS A 118 -11.20 -8.97 4.26
CA LYS A 118 -12.36 -8.11 4.52
C LYS A 118 -12.75 -7.30 3.28
N LEU A 119 -11.77 -6.69 2.63
CA LEU A 119 -12.01 -5.88 1.43
C LEU A 119 -12.62 -6.69 0.30
N LEU A 120 -12.12 -7.90 0.09
CA LEU A 120 -12.58 -8.81 -0.97
C LEU A 120 -13.76 -9.66 -0.54
N LYS A 121 -14.26 -9.48 0.67
CA LYS A 121 -15.41 -10.22 1.24
C LYS A 121 -15.16 -11.73 1.26
N LEU A 122 -13.95 -12.13 1.57
CA LEU A 122 -13.57 -13.54 1.74
C LEU A 122 -13.79 -13.93 3.19
N GLY A 123 -14.68 -14.78 3.44
CA GLY A 123 -15.03 -15.41 4.72
C GLY A 123 -14.43 -14.91 6.00
#